data_34a53bb64b913b2f7e8bdbfd9625a28e
#
_entry.id   34a53bb64b913b2f7e8bdbfd9625a28e
#
_cell.length_a   1.000
_cell.length_b   1.000
_cell.length_c   1.000
_cell.angle_alpha   90.00
_cell.angle_beta   90.00
_cell.angle_gamma   90.00
#
_symmetry.space_group_name_H-M   'P 1'
#
loop_
_entity.id
_entity.type
_entity.pdbx_description
1 polymer ?
#
loop_
_entity_poly.entity_id
_entity_poly.type
_entity_poly.pdbx_seq_one_letter_code
_entity_poly.pdbx_strand_id
1 'polypeptide(L)'
;MISIRNLCVELGDFTLKNASLEVSDGEYMVVVGPSGAGKTVLLESIAGLYPLRQGEIWLRGKEATQLRPEYRQVTIVYQDHALFPHLSVRENIVFGLRMRKTDPNQTRAALERVVDLFGISSLLHRRPATLSGGERQKVALARALCVSPDVLLLDEPLSSLDPQTREDIQEELQRLHRMLRVTTLHVTHNFEEAVALGERIAVIGEGEVKQVGPPEEIFRRPNSEFVARFAMSRNIFPGVLCRPEAGNCRF
;
A
#
# COMPACT_ATOMS: atom_id res chain seq x y z
N MET A 1 -0.66 11.33 -8.01
CA MET A 1 -1.99 11.49 -7.39
C MET A 1 -2.88 10.31 -7.79
N ILE A 2 -3.57 9.71 -6.84
CA ILE A 2 -4.61 8.70 -7.07
C ILE A 2 -5.94 9.33 -6.63
N SER A 3 -6.98 9.28 -7.44
CA SER A 3 -8.34 9.67 -7.04
C SER A 3 -9.29 8.54 -7.38
N ILE A 4 -9.99 8.06 -6.38
CA ILE A 4 -11.01 7.00 -6.48
C ILE A 4 -12.33 7.63 -6.08
N ARG A 5 -13.36 7.45 -6.89
CA ARG A 5 -14.67 8.04 -6.68
C ARG A 5 -15.75 6.98 -6.77
N ASN A 6 -16.49 6.80 -5.68
CA ASN A 6 -17.64 5.90 -5.58
C ASN A 6 -17.38 4.49 -6.14
N LEU A 7 -16.19 3.95 -5.87
CA LEU A 7 -15.76 2.65 -6.37
C LEU A 7 -16.61 1.53 -5.79
N CYS A 8 -17.23 0.75 -6.67
CA CYS A 8 -17.94 -0.47 -6.32
C CYS A 8 -17.35 -1.65 -7.10
N VAL A 9 -16.98 -2.70 -6.38
CA VAL A 9 -16.45 -3.95 -6.94
C VAL A 9 -17.14 -5.12 -6.28
N GLU A 10 -17.61 -6.08 -7.06
CA GLU A 10 -18.23 -7.31 -6.58
C GLU A 10 -17.35 -8.52 -6.88
N LEU A 11 -17.05 -9.32 -5.85
CA LEU A 11 -16.24 -10.52 -5.95
C LEU A 11 -16.90 -11.63 -5.11
N GLY A 12 -17.68 -12.48 -5.77
CA GLY A 12 -18.48 -13.49 -5.07
C GLY A 12 -19.40 -12.85 -4.06
N ASP A 13 -19.29 -13.25 -2.79
CA ASP A 13 -20.10 -12.71 -1.69
C ASP A 13 -19.56 -11.38 -1.12
N PHE A 14 -18.40 -10.93 -1.55
CA PHE A 14 -17.80 -9.68 -1.07
C PHE A 14 -18.11 -8.52 -2.00
N THR A 15 -18.43 -7.37 -1.41
CA THR A 15 -18.61 -6.12 -2.14
C THR A 15 -17.84 -4.98 -1.50
N LEU A 16 -16.97 -4.34 -2.27
CA LEU A 16 -16.44 -3.01 -1.96
C LEU A 16 -17.49 -1.97 -2.36
N LYS A 17 -17.94 -1.13 -1.40
CA LYS A 17 -19.09 -0.26 -1.54
C LYS A 17 -18.69 1.21 -1.51
N ASN A 18 -18.97 1.96 -2.59
CA ASN A 18 -18.81 3.41 -2.65
C ASN A 18 -17.46 3.93 -2.09
N ALA A 19 -16.39 3.15 -2.25
CA ALA A 19 -15.09 3.55 -1.74
C ALA A 19 -14.61 4.80 -2.49
N SER A 20 -14.34 5.87 -1.73
CA SER A 20 -13.78 7.11 -2.26
C SER A 20 -12.52 7.45 -1.48
N LEU A 21 -11.43 7.74 -2.19
CA LEU A 21 -10.12 7.99 -1.61
C LEU A 21 -9.30 8.88 -2.52
N GLU A 22 -8.59 9.83 -1.94
CA GLU A 22 -7.64 10.68 -2.64
C GLU A 22 -6.26 10.59 -2.00
N VAL A 23 -5.25 10.27 -2.82
CA VAL A 23 -3.84 10.24 -2.45
C VAL A 23 -3.11 11.30 -3.25
N SER A 24 -2.45 12.22 -2.58
CA SER A 24 -1.70 13.30 -3.20
C SER A 24 -0.48 12.77 -3.96
N ASP A 25 0.06 13.58 -4.86
CA ASP A 25 1.28 13.19 -5.57
C ASP A 25 2.46 13.12 -4.58
N GLY A 26 3.20 12.01 -4.61
CA GLY A 26 4.31 11.77 -3.69
C GLY A 26 3.90 11.51 -2.23
N GLU A 27 2.63 11.29 -1.93
CA GLU A 27 2.15 10.95 -0.59
C GLU A 27 2.34 9.46 -0.29
N TYR A 28 2.67 9.14 0.96
CA TYR A 28 2.59 7.78 1.50
C TYR A 28 1.30 7.63 2.30
N MET A 29 0.29 7.03 1.71
CA MET A 29 -0.97 6.73 2.39
C MET A 29 -1.02 5.26 2.80
N VAL A 30 -1.47 5.02 4.02
CA VAL A 30 -1.70 3.64 4.50
C VAL A 30 -3.19 3.38 4.65
N VAL A 31 -3.65 2.28 4.09
CA VAL A 31 -5.03 1.78 4.26
C VAL A 31 -5.01 0.67 5.28
N VAL A 32 -5.72 0.84 6.37
CA VAL A 32 -5.79 -0.13 7.46
C VAL A 32 -7.21 -0.67 7.62
N GLY A 33 -7.30 -1.91 8.09
CA GLY A 33 -8.59 -2.54 8.38
C GLY A 33 -8.42 -4.02 8.70
N PRO A 34 -9.44 -4.67 9.24
CA PRO A 34 -9.40 -6.10 9.54
C PRO A 34 -9.25 -6.94 8.26
N SER A 35 -8.90 -8.22 8.45
CA SER A 35 -8.90 -9.18 7.34
C SER A 35 -10.30 -9.28 6.73
N GLY A 36 -10.37 -9.36 5.40
CA GLY A 36 -11.64 -9.37 4.68
C GLY A 36 -12.32 -8.01 4.49
N ALA A 37 -11.75 -6.91 4.97
CA ALA A 37 -12.32 -5.56 4.79
C ALA A 37 -12.29 -5.03 3.35
N GLY A 38 -11.59 -5.70 2.42
CA GLY A 38 -11.49 -5.32 1.01
C GLY A 38 -10.23 -4.55 0.63
N LYS A 39 -9.20 -4.55 1.48
CA LYS A 39 -7.94 -3.82 1.24
C LYS A 39 -7.23 -4.25 -0.06
N THR A 40 -7.00 -5.56 -0.23
CA THR A 40 -6.40 -6.13 -1.44
C THR A 40 -7.28 -5.87 -2.67
N VAL A 41 -8.61 -5.99 -2.54
CA VAL A 41 -9.56 -5.69 -3.62
C VAL A 41 -9.43 -4.24 -4.08
N LEU A 42 -9.29 -3.30 -3.14
CA LEU A 42 -9.05 -1.89 -3.44
C LEU A 42 -7.74 -1.70 -4.23
N LEU A 43 -6.63 -2.30 -3.77
CA LEU A 43 -5.33 -2.24 -4.46
C LEU A 43 -5.41 -2.81 -5.88
N GLU A 44 -5.97 -4.00 -6.02
CA GLU A 44 -6.05 -4.70 -7.30
C GLU A 44 -7.01 -4.00 -8.27
N SER A 45 -8.03 -3.32 -7.77
CA SER A 45 -8.90 -2.46 -8.58
C SER A 45 -8.14 -1.25 -9.13
N ILE A 46 -7.29 -0.60 -8.30
CA ILE A 46 -6.42 0.49 -8.75
C ILE A 46 -5.44 0.00 -9.83
N ALA A 47 -4.91 -1.20 -9.66
CA ALA A 47 -4.03 -1.82 -10.65
C ALA A 47 -4.75 -2.26 -11.94
N GLY A 48 -6.10 -2.34 -11.92
CA GLY A 48 -6.91 -2.74 -13.07
C GLY A 48 -7.09 -4.24 -13.23
N LEU A 49 -6.92 -5.00 -12.15
CA LEU A 49 -7.07 -6.46 -12.17
C LEU A 49 -8.54 -6.90 -12.02
N TYR A 50 -9.40 -6.02 -11.49
CA TYR A 50 -10.84 -6.28 -11.39
C TYR A 50 -11.65 -5.30 -12.23
N PRO A 51 -12.71 -5.76 -12.90
CA PRO A 51 -13.69 -4.89 -13.51
C PRO A 51 -14.49 -4.15 -12.43
N LEU A 52 -14.73 -2.87 -12.65
CA LEU A 52 -15.56 -2.07 -11.75
C LEU A 52 -17.04 -2.26 -12.10
N ARG A 53 -17.88 -2.40 -11.08
CA ARG A 53 -19.34 -2.29 -11.26
C ARG A 53 -19.77 -0.84 -11.41
N GLN A 54 -19.13 0.06 -10.63
CA GLN A 54 -19.41 1.49 -10.62
C GLN A 54 -18.18 2.25 -10.11
N GLY A 55 -18.12 3.54 -10.42
CA GLY A 55 -17.09 4.46 -9.94
C GLY A 55 -15.99 4.71 -10.96
N GLU A 56 -15.06 5.56 -10.56
CA GLU A 56 -13.98 6.03 -11.40
C GLU A 56 -12.63 5.94 -10.68
N ILE A 57 -11.59 5.62 -11.43
CA ILE A 57 -10.20 5.65 -10.97
C ILE A 57 -9.43 6.62 -11.85
N TRP A 58 -8.78 7.59 -11.22
CA TRP A 58 -7.92 8.57 -11.87
C TRP A 58 -6.50 8.43 -11.34
N LEU A 59 -5.53 8.32 -12.24
CA LEU A 59 -4.11 8.22 -11.93
C LEU A 59 -3.39 9.40 -12.58
N ARG A 60 -2.70 10.23 -11.77
CA ARG A 60 -2.01 11.44 -12.23
C ARG A 60 -2.88 12.37 -13.08
N GLY A 61 -4.14 12.52 -12.70
CA GLY A 61 -5.09 13.38 -13.40
C GLY A 61 -5.63 12.82 -14.72
N LYS A 62 -5.30 11.56 -15.06
CA LYS A 62 -5.86 10.86 -16.23
C LYS A 62 -6.81 9.77 -15.77
N GLU A 63 -7.94 9.65 -16.44
CA GLU A 63 -8.87 8.57 -16.17
C GLU A 63 -8.25 7.22 -16.55
N ALA A 64 -8.24 6.30 -15.59
CA ALA A 64 -7.67 4.97 -15.74
C ALA A 64 -8.71 3.85 -15.58
N THR A 65 -9.98 4.18 -15.41
CA THR A 65 -11.07 3.24 -15.10
C THR A 65 -11.09 2.05 -16.05
N GLN A 66 -10.98 2.29 -17.36
CA GLN A 66 -11.02 1.28 -18.42
C GLN A 66 -9.63 0.89 -18.95
N LEU A 67 -8.56 1.47 -18.41
CA LEU A 67 -7.20 1.13 -18.84
C LEU A 67 -6.81 -0.27 -18.36
N ARG A 68 -6.20 -1.05 -19.25
CA ARG A 68 -5.57 -2.32 -18.88
C ARG A 68 -4.42 -2.10 -17.91
N PRO A 69 -4.11 -3.08 -17.04
CA PRO A 69 -3.05 -2.96 -16.02
C PRO A 69 -1.70 -2.46 -16.57
N GLU A 70 -1.27 -2.98 -17.74
CA GLU A 70 0.01 -2.64 -18.37
C GLU A 70 0.14 -1.16 -18.75
N TYR A 71 -0.97 -0.42 -18.87
CA TYR A 71 -0.99 1.00 -19.25
C TYR A 71 -1.17 1.95 -18.06
N ARG A 72 -1.41 1.43 -16.84
CA ARG A 72 -1.69 2.26 -15.66
C ARG A 72 -0.45 2.85 -14.99
N GLN A 73 0.75 2.41 -15.36
CA GLN A 73 2.03 2.82 -14.72
C GLN A 73 2.05 2.59 -13.19
N VAL A 74 1.33 1.58 -12.77
CA VAL A 74 1.21 1.14 -11.38
C VAL A 74 1.98 -0.15 -11.19
N THR A 75 2.58 -0.33 -10.02
CA THR A 75 3.24 -1.60 -9.65
C THR A 75 2.74 -2.07 -8.30
N ILE A 76 2.45 -3.37 -8.19
CA ILE A 76 2.05 -4.03 -6.94
C ILE A 76 3.19 -4.88 -6.39
N VAL A 77 3.41 -4.81 -5.08
CA VAL A 77 4.18 -5.77 -4.29
C VAL A 77 3.22 -6.51 -3.38
N TYR A 78 3.09 -7.81 -3.58
CA TYR A 78 2.21 -8.68 -2.81
C TYR A 78 2.89 -9.22 -1.56
N GLN A 79 2.10 -9.66 -0.59
CA GLN A 79 2.53 -10.26 0.68
C GLN A 79 3.47 -11.46 0.50
N ASP A 80 3.24 -12.30 -0.51
CA ASP A 80 4.05 -13.47 -0.86
C ASP A 80 5.25 -13.12 -1.74
N HIS A 81 5.49 -11.82 -1.97
CA HIS A 81 6.53 -11.24 -2.84
C HIS A 81 6.35 -11.58 -4.33
N ALA A 82 5.63 -12.63 -4.69
CA ALA A 82 5.34 -13.12 -6.04
C ALA A 82 6.59 -13.10 -6.97
N LEU A 83 7.75 -13.51 -6.44
CA LEU A 83 8.98 -13.62 -7.24
C LEU A 83 8.91 -14.86 -8.14
N PHE A 84 9.39 -14.73 -9.37
CA PHE A 84 9.46 -15.84 -10.33
C PHE A 84 10.53 -16.85 -9.88
N PRO A 85 10.15 -18.06 -9.44
CA PRO A 85 11.08 -19.00 -8.79
C PRO A 85 12.13 -19.58 -9.75
N HIS A 86 11.83 -19.60 -11.04
CA HIS A 86 12.71 -20.10 -12.10
C HIS A 86 13.72 -19.07 -12.61
N LEU A 87 13.56 -17.79 -12.25
CA LEU A 87 14.45 -16.70 -12.62
C LEU A 87 15.42 -16.36 -11.48
N SER A 88 16.61 -15.88 -11.82
CA SER A 88 17.54 -15.29 -10.87
C SER A 88 16.99 -13.96 -10.32
N VAL A 89 17.58 -13.44 -9.24
CA VAL A 89 17.27 -12.12 -8.69
C VAL A 89 17.40 -11.03 -9.75
N ARG A 90 18.50 -11.03 -10.50
CA ARG A 90 18.72 -10.10 -11.60
C ARG A 90 17.58 -10.14 -12.62
N GLU A 91 17.20 -11.33 -13.06
CA GLU A 91 16.14 -11.51 -14.06
C GLU A 91 14.78 -11.10 -13.51
N ASN A 92 14.48 -11.38 -12.24
CA ASN A 92 13.29 -10.91 -11.56
C ASN A 92 13.19 -9.38 -11.59
N ILE A 93 14.28 -8.67 -11.21
CA ILE A 93 14.30 -7.20 -11.13
C ILE A 93 14.04 -6.57 -12.50
N VAL A 94 14.69 -7.04 -13.55
CA VAL A 94 14.56 -6.45 -14.89
C VAL A 94 13.38 -6.98 -15.70
N PHE A 95 12.59 -7.91 -15.16
CA PHE A 95 11.52 -8.58 -15.88
C PHE A 95 10.55 -7.59 -16.54
N GLY A 96 10.06 -6.61 -15.80
CA GLY A 96 9.12 -5.62 -16.32
C GLY A 96 9.69 -4.79 -17.47
N LEU A 97 10.97 -4.40 -17.38
CA LEU A 97 11.66 -3.66 -18.45
C LEU A 97 11.83 -4.52 -19.71
N ARG A 98 12.13 -5.81 -19.55
CA ARG A 98 12.23 -6.76 -20.67
C ARG A 98 10.88 -6.93 -21.38
N MET A 99 9.79 -7.02 -20.62
CA MET A 99 8.44 -7.10 -21.21
C MET A 99 8.05 -5.84 -21.98
N ARG A 100 8.50 -4.66 -21.51
CA ARG A 100 8.33 -3.37 -22.19
C ARG A 100 9.31 -3.19 -23.37
N LYS A 101 10.19 -4.15 -23.62
CA LYS A 101 11.25 -4.08 -24.66
C LYS A 101 12.13 -2.81 -24.53
N THR A 102 12.42 -2.43 -23.28
CA THR A 102 13.25 -1.27 -22.94
C THR A 102 14.68 -1.50 -23.47
N ASP A 103 15.33 -0.43 -23.91
CA ASP A 103 16.71 -0.46 -24.40
C ASP A 103 17.66 -1.13 -23.39
N PRO A 104 18.64 -1.96 -23.83
CA PRO A 104 19.54 -2.68 -22.96
C PRO A 104 20.37 -1.77 -22.04
N ASN A 105 20.82 -0.58 -22.50
CA ASN A 105 21.58 0.35 -21.67
C ASN A 105 20.71 0.99 -20.60
N GLN A 106 19.47 1.36 -20.95
CA GLN A 106 18.50 1.87 -19.98
C GLN A 106 18.13 0.79 -18.95
N THR A 107 17.95 -0.47 -19.38
CA THR A 107 17.70 -1.60 -18.49
C THR A 107 18.85 -1.81 -17.51
N ARG A 108 20.10 -1.71 -18.01
CA ARG A 108 21.30 -1.83 -17.18
C ARG A 108 21.38 -0.71 -16.15
N ALA A 109 21.21 0.54 -16.56
CA ALA A 109 21.25 1.69 -15.65
C ALA A 109 20.14 1.62 -14.58
N ALA A 110 18.92 1.20 -14.96
CA ALA A 110 17.82 1.01 -14.02
C ALA A 110 18.12 -0.11 -13.01
N LEU A 111 18.71 -1.22 -13.45
CA LEU A 111 19.13 -2.31 -12.57
C LEU A 111 20.20 -1.83 -11.58
N GLU A 112 21.26 -1.20 -12.04
CA GLU A 112 22.36 -0.68 -11.21
C GLU A 112 21.80 0.25 -10.13
N ARG A 113 20.93 1.20 -10.51
CA ARG A 113 20.28 2.11 -9.58
C ARG A 113 19.54 1.40 -8.44
N VAL A 114 18.69 0.39 -8.75
CA VAL A 114 17.93 -0.28 -7.69
C VAL A 114 18.77 -1.27 -6.90
N VAL A 115 19.80 -1.85 -7.49
CA VAL A 115 20.76 -2.72 -6.80
C VAL A 115 21.53 -1.93 -5.74
N ASP A 116 22.02 -0.74 -6.08
CA ASP A 116 22.70 0.15 -5.15
C ASP A 116 21.76 0.66 -4.06
N LEU A 117 20.52 1.03 -4.45
CA LEU A 117 19.51 1.54 -3.55
C LEU A 117 19.18 0.56 -2.41
N PHE A 118 19.09 -0.75 -2.72
CA PHE A 118 18.74 -1.81 -1.77
C PHE A 118 19.96 -2.58 -1.22
N GLY A 119 21.17 -2.32 -1.71
CA GLY A 119 22.39 -3.02 -1.30
C GLY A 119 22.37 -4.52 -1.62
N ILE A 120 21.76 -4.93 -2.74
CA ILE A 120 21.53 -6.34 -3.09
C ILE A 120 22.45 -6.90 -4.19
N SER A 121 23.61 -6.27 -4.41
CA SER A 121 24.57 -6.68 -5.45
C SER A 121 25.02 -8.13 -5.33
N SER A 122 25.25 -8.62 -4.10
CA SER A 122 25.65 -10.00 -3.81
C SER A 122 24.57 -11.05 -4.10
N LEU A 123 23.30 -10.61 -4.23
CA LEU A 123 22.16 -11.50 -4.42
C LEU A 123 21.82 -11.75 -5.89
N LEU A 124 22.35 -10.98 -6.83
CA LEU A 124 21.92 -10.94 -8.23
C LEU A 124 21.91 -12.29 -8.95
N HIS A 125 22.83 -13.18 -8.61
CA HIS A 125 22.94 -14.51 -9.22
C HIS A 125 22.16 -15.61 -8.47
N ARG A 126 21.61 -15.29 -7.29
CA ARG A 126 20.85 -16.23 -6.49
C ARG A 126 19.44 -16.42 -7.05
N ARG A 127 18.78 -17.50 -6.63
CA ARG A 127 17.35 -17.75 -6.92
C ARG A 127 16.48 -17.42 -5.71
N PRO A 128 15.21 -17.04 -5.89
CA PRO A 128 14.31 -16.68 -4.80
C PRO A 128 14.24 -17.70 -3.66
N ALA A 129 14.30 -18.99 -3.97
CA ALA A 129 14.25 -20.06 -2.96
C ALA A 129 15.43 -20.07 -1.98
N THR A 130 16.54 -19.39 -2.31
CA THR A 130 17.73 -19.32 -1.46
C THR A 130 17.85 -18.01 -0.67
N LEU A 131 16.85 -17.16 -0.74
CA LEU A 131 16.82 -15.86 -0.08
C LEU A 131 16.09 -15.95 1.28
N SER A 132 16.54 -15.13 2.26
CA SER A 132 15.78 -14.87 3.47
C SER A 132 14.48 -14.09 3.19
N GLY A 133 13.57 -13.97 4.17
CA GLY A 133 12.34 -13.20 4.04
C GLY A 133 12.61 -11.74 3.67
N GLY A 134 13.50 -11.07 4.41
CA GLY A 134 13.89 -9.69 4.15
C GLY A 134 14.61 -9.51 2.81
N GLU A 135 15.48 -10.46 2.40
CA GLU A 135 16.10 -10.43 1.08
C GLU A 135 15.06 -10.55 -0.03
N ARG A 136 14.06 -11.45 0.11
CA ARG A 136 12.94 -11.56 -0.85
C ARG A 136 12.17 -10.25 -0.95
N GLN A 137 11.88 -9.63 0.20
CA GLN A 137 11.18 -8.34 0.25
C GLN A 137 11.96 -7.24 -0.49
N LYS A 138 13.26 -7.10 -0.23
CA LYS A 138 14.13 -6.13 -0.94
C LYS A 138 14.14 -6.37 -2.44
N VAL A 139 14.22 -7.62 -2.88
CA VAL A 139 14.18 -7.98 -4.31
C VAL A 139 12.82 -7.65 -4.93
N ALA A 140 11.71 -7.89 -4.24
CA ALA A 140 10.36 -7.56 -4.72
C ALA A 140 10.18 -6.04 -4.87
N LEU A 141 10.64 -5.26 -3.90
CA LEU A 141 10.65 -3.79 -3.95
C LEU A 141 11.57 -3.28 -5.07
N ALA A 142 12.77 -3.84 -5.22
CA ALA A 142 13.69 -3.50 -6.30
C ALA A 142 13.08 -3.79 -7.68
N ARG A 143 12.39 -4.93 -7.86
CA ARG A 143 11.64 -5.26 -9.08
C ARG A 143 10.55 -4.23 -9.37
N ALA A 144 9.79 -3.86 -8.35
CA ALA A 144 8.71 -2.89 -8.46
C ALA A 144 9.22 -1.49 -8.86
N LEU A 145 10.33 -1.03 -8.25
CA LEU A 145 10.89 0.29 -8.50
C LEU A 145 11.78 0.37 -9.75
N CYS A 146 12.27 -0.77 -10.25
CA CYS A 146 13.11 -0.82 -11.45
C CYS A 146 12.42 -0.24 -12.70
N VAL A 147 11.10 -0.41 -12.80
CA VAL A 147 10.29 0.10 -13.91
C VAL A 147 9.89 1.58 -13.76
N SER A 148 10.36 2.25 -12.69
CA SER A 148 10.04 3.64 -12.35
C SER A 148 8.53 3.91 -12.38
N PRO A 149 7.74 3.26 -11.51
CA PRO A 149 6.29 3.41 -11.51
C PRO A 149 5.86 4.80 -11.03
N ASP A 150 4.71 5.27 -11.51
CA ASP A 150 4.07 6.48 -11.00
C ASP A 150 3.41 6.24 -9.64
N VAL A 151 2.93 5.01 -9.42
CA VAL A 151 2.25 4.59 -8.20
C VAL A 151 2.79 3.23 -7.75
N LEU A 152 3.14 3.16 -6.47
CA LEU A 152 3.55 1.93 -5.80
C LEU A 152 2.44 1.45 -4.87
N LEU A 153 1.95 0.25 -5.10
CA LEU A 153 0.96 -0.42 -4.28
C LEU A 153 1.65 -1.53 -3.48
N LEU A 154 1.44 -1.55 -2.16
CA LEU A 154 2.03 -2.51 -1.24
C LEU A 154 0.92 -3.27 -0.52
N ASP A 155 0.85 -4.58 -0.72
CA ASP A 155 -0.15 -5.45 -0.09
C ASP A 155 0.50 -6.24 1.04
N GLU A 156 0.28 -5.80 2.28
CA GLU A 156 0.82 -6.38 3.52
C GLU A 156 2.32 -6.72 3.46
N PRO A 157 3.20 -5.80 3.02
CA PRO A 157 4.58 -6.10 2.68
C PRO A 157 5.45 -6.54 3.86
N LEU A 158 5.02 -6.30 5.10
CA LEU A 158 5.79 -6.59 6.31
C LEU A 158 5.21 -7.75 7.13
N SER A 159 4.06 -8.29 6.76
CA SER A 159 3.30 -9.24 7.58
C SER A 159 4.01 -10.59 7.78
N SER A 160 4.79 -11.04 6.81
CA SER A 160 5.49 -12.34 6.83
C SER A 160 6.90 -12.29 7.45
N LEU A 161 7.32 -11.11 7.95
CA LEU A 161 8.67 -10.89 8.47
C LEU A 161 8.70 -11.06 10.00
N ASP A 162 9.83 -11.54 10.51
CA ASP A 162 10.12 -11.50 11.95
C ASP A 162 10.24 -10.04 12.45
N PRO A 163 10.09 -9.79 13.77
CA PRO A 163 10.03 -8.43 14.30
C PRO A 163 11.24 -7.56 13.93
N GLN A 164 12.46 -8.09 14.03
CA GLN A 164 13.67 -7.33 13.74
C GLN A 164 13.77 -6.97 12.24
N THR A 165 13.58 -7.95 11.38
CA THR A 165 13.57 -7.74 9.92
C THR A 165 12.47 -6.77 9.49
N ARG A 166 11.32 -6.80 10.19
CA ARG A 166 10.20 -5.88 9.94
C ARG A 166 10.59 -4.44 10.21
N GLU A 167 11.23 -4.16 11.35
CA GLU A 167 11.74 -2.82 11.70
C GLU A 167 12.75 -2.34 10.66
N ASP A 168 13.71 -3.17 10.27
CA ASP A 168 14.73 -2.83 9.27
C ASP A 168 14.08 -2.46 7.91
N ILE A 169 13.09 -3.24 7.45
CA ILE A 169 12.39 -2.96 6.18
C ILE A 169 11.47 -1.74 6.31
N GLN A 170 10.87 -1.51 7.46
CA GLN A 170 10.05 -0.32 7.72
C GLN A 170 10.89 0.95 7.61
N GLU A 171 12.08 1.00 8.22
CA GLU A 171 13.01 2.11 8.09
C GLU A 171 13.48 2.29 6.62
N GLU A 172 13.72 1.18 5.92
CA GLU A 172 14.06 1.19 4.51
C GLU A 172 12.95 1.82 3.66
N LEU A 173 11.68 1.44 3.88
CA LEU A 173 10.51 2.01 3.19
C LEU A 173 10.38 3.52 3.45
N GLN A 174 10.59 3.97 4.68
CA GLN A 174 10.60 5.41 5.01
C GLN A 174 11.72 6.14 4.27
N ARG A 175 12.93 5.56 4.25
CA ARG A 175 14.08 6.12 3.55
C ARG A 175 13.80 6.25 2.05
N LEU A 176 13.32 5.17 1.44
CA LEU A 176 12.95 5.10 0.03
C LEU A 176 11.89 6.12 -0.34
N HIS A 177 10.85 6.24 0.45
CA HIS A 177 9.80 7.22 0.22
C HIS A 177 10.33 8.66 0.24
N ARG A 178 11.14 9.02 1.26
CA ARG A 178 11.77 10.36 1.34
C ARG A 178 12.66 10.67 0.14
N MET A 179 13.38 9.67 -0.39
CA MET A 179 14.29 9.84 -1.51
C MET A 179 13.58 9.90 -2.87
N LEU A 180 12.60 9.06 -3.08
CA LEU A 180 11.99 8.85 -4.40
C LEU A 180 10.68 9.60 -4.59
N ARG A 181 9.97 9.91 -3.51
CA ARG A 181 8.65 10.57 -3.52
C ARG A 181 7.65 9.92 -4.48
N VAL A 182 7.71 8.59 -4.60
CA VAL A 182 6.72 7.82 -5.36
C VAL A 182 5.41 7.81 -4.58
N THR A 183 4.30 8.11 -5.25
CA THR A 183 2.97 8.00 -4.64
C THR A 183 2.74 6.56 -4.21
N THR A 184 2.59 6.33 -2.91
CA THR A 184 2.52 4.98 -2.33
C THR A 184 1.18 4.77 -1.64
N LEU A 185 0.51 3.67 -1.97
CA LEU A 185 -0.64 3.17 -1.22
C LEU A 185 -0.28 1.81 -0.62
N HIS A 186 -0.19 1.77 0.69
CA HIS A 186 0.19 0.59 1.46
C HIS A 186 -1.01 0.06 2.24
N VAL A 187 -1.39 -1.18 2.05
CA VAL A 187 -2.43 -1.81 2.87
C VAL A 187 -1.81 -2.72 3.92
N THR A 188 -2.35 -2.64 5.13
CA THR A 188 -1.93 -3.48 6.26
C THR A 188 -3.10 -3.69 7.22
N HIS A 189 -3.00 -4.70 8.08
CA HIS A 189 -3.89 -4.86 9.23
C HIS A 189 -3.23 -4.35 10.52
N ASN A 190 -1.98 -3.90 10.48
CA ASN A 190 -1.22 -3.42 11.61
C ASN A 190 -1.29 -1.88 11.69
N PHE A 191 -1.92 -1.38 12.77
CA PHE A 191 -2.07 0.06 12.98
C PHE A 191 -0.74 0.73 13.33
N GLU A 192 0.20 0.04 14.00
CA GLU A 192 1.52 0.59 14.32
C GLU A 192 2.34 0.86 13.06
N GLU A 193 2.28 -0.04 12.06
CA GLU A 193 2.89 0.19 10.75
C GLU A 193 2.30 1.43 10.07
N ALA A 194 0.98 1.59 10.16
CA ALA A 194 0.31 2.73 9.54
C ALA A 194 0.73 4.06 10.18
N VAL A 195 0.86 4.10 11.50
CA VAL A 195 1.33 5.29 12.22
C VAL A 195 2.79 5.60 11.90
N ALA A 196 3.63 4.58 11.76
CA ALA A 196 5.04 4.75 11.49
C ALA A 196 5.33 5.20 10.04
N LEU A 197 4.57 4.73 9.06
CA LEU A 197 4.85 4.95 7.64
C LEU A 197 3.94 6.00 6.99
N GLY A 198 2.69 6.10 7.42
CA GLY A 198 1.66 6.89 6.75
C GLY A 198 1.73 8.38 7.05
N GLU A 199 1.75 9.21 6.02
CA GLU A 199 1.46 10.65 6.15
C GLU A 199 -0.05 10.84 6.43
N ARG A 200 -0.90 10.00 5.82
CA ARG A 200 -2.32 9.85 6.13
C ARG A 200 -2.71 8.37 6.19
N ILE A 201 -3.75 8.10 6.96
CA ILE A 201 -4.33 6.77 7.13
C ILE A 201 -5.77 6.79 6.65
N ALA A 202 -6.16 5.77 5.87
CA ALA A 202 -7.54 5.46 5.55
C ALA A 202 -7.95 4.18 6.29
N VAL A 203 -8.97 4.26 7.12
CA VAL A 203 -9.54 3.10 7.81
C VAL A 203 -10.65 2.52 6.95
N ILE A 204 -10.52 1.23 6.59
CA ILE A 204 -11.54 0.50 5.81
C ILE A 204 -12.17 -0.60 6.66
N GLY A 205 -13.48 -0.76 6.56
CA GLY A 205 -14.23 -1.81 7.22
C GLY A 205 -15.52 -2.13 6.48
N GLU A 206 -15.88 -3.40 6.42
CA GLU A 206 -17.11 -3.87 5.77
C GLU A 206 -17.27 -3.40 4.30
N GLY A 207 -16.15 -3.30 3.60
CA GLY A 207 -16.10 -2.84 2.21
C GLY A 207 -16.25 -1.33 2.01
N GLU A 208 -16.14 -0.51 3.06
CA GLU A 208 -16.29 0.94 3.00
C GLU A 208 -15.10 1.66 3.64
N VAL A 209 -14.75 2.84 3.12
CA VAL A 209 -13.82 3.75 3.78
C VAL A 209 -14.55 4.47 4.92
N LYS A 210 -14.12 4.22 6.16
CA LYS A 210 -14.78 4.74 7.36
C LYS A 210 -14.24 6.10 7.80
N GLN A 211 -12.93 6.31 7.72
CA GLN A 211 -12.28 7.58 8.05
C GLN A 211 -10.96 7.71 7.30
N VAL A 212 -10.61 8.95 6.92
CA VAL A 212 -9.31 9.30 6.34
C VAL A 212 -8.78 10.53 7.03
N GLY A 213 -7.53 10.50 7.47
CA GLY A 213 -6.88 11.64 8.13
C GLY A 213 -5.43 11.35 8.51
N PRO A 214 -4.71 12.33 9.07
CA PRO A 214 -3.41 12.10 9.67
C PRO A 214 -3.49 11.07 10.80
N PRO A 215 -2.40 10.32 11.10
CA PRO A 215 -2.39 9.34 12.17
C PRO A 215 -2.93 9.86 13.51
N GLU A 216 -2.54 11.08 13.89
CA GLU A 216 -3.00 11.71 15.14
C GLU A 216 -4.51 11.93 15.18
N GLU A 217 -5.13 12.29 14.05
CA GLU A 217 -6.58 12.50 13.97
C GLU A 217 -7.33 11.17 14.10
N ILE A 218 -6.89 10.12 13.40
CA ILE A 218 -7.48 8.78 13.49
C ILE A 218 -7.44 8.26 14.94
N PHE A 219 -6.32 8.51 15.64
CA PHE A 219 -6.13 8.04 17.02
C PHE A 219 -6.93 8.88 18.04
N ARG A 220 -6.88 10.21 17.93
CA ARG A 220 -7.46 11.12 18.95
C ARG A 220 -8.92 11.49 18.70
N ARG A 221 -9.37 11.40 17.46
CA ARG A 221 -10.72 11.83 17.03
C ARG A 221 -11.37 10.79 16.10
N PRO A 222 -11.49 9.53 16.55
CA PRO A 222 -12.18 8.52 15.76
C PRO A 222 -13.64 8.94 15.55
N ASN A 223 -14.12 8.84 14.30
CA ASN A 223 -15.47 9.24 13.93
C ASN A 223 -16.54 8.18 14.26
N SER A 224 -16.12 7.00 14.67
CA SER A 224 -16.99 5.87 14.98
C SER A 224 -16.36 4.91 15.98
N GLU A 225 -17.19 4.10 16.64
CA GLU A 225 -16.71 3.04 17.53
C GLU A 225 -15.80 2.05 16.80
N PHE A 226 -16.13 1.74 15.53
CA PHE A 226 -15.30 0.85 14.70
C PHE A 226 -13.87 1.40 14.56
N VAL A 227 -13.74 2.68 14.19
CA VAL A 227 -12.42 3.32 14.05
C VAL A 227 -11.70 3.37 15.40
N ALA A 228 -12.41 3.74 16.49
CA ALA A 228 -11.83 3.78 17.82
C ALA A 228 -11.29 2.41 18.27
N ARG A 229 -12.04 1.33 18.07
CA ARG A 229 -11.61 -0.04 18.38
C ARG A 229 -10.40 -0.45 17.55
N PHE A 230 -10.42 -0.12 16.25
CA PHE A 230 -9.33 -0.46 15.34
C PHE A 230 -8.05 0.34 15.66
N ALA A 231 -8.17 1.61 16.05
CA ALA A 231 -7.07 2.45 16.53
C ALA A 231 -6.60 2.10 17.96
N MET A 232 -6.87 0.88 18.45
CA MET A 232 -6.45 0.35 19.75
C MET A 232 -6.99 1.08 20.99
N SER A 233 -8.10 1.80 20.88
CA SER A 233 -8.81 2.36 22.02
C SER A 233 -9.39 1.23 22.87
N ARG A 234 -8.81 1.00 24.08
CA ARG A 234 -9.18 -0.14 24.93
C ARG A 234 -10.45 0.11 25.74
N ASN A 235 -10.73 1.38 26.06
CA ASN A 235 -11.83 1.78 26.94
C ASN A 235 -12.81 2.65 26.16
N ILE A 236 -13.88 2.06 25.65
CA ILE A 236 -14.96 2.75 24.94
C ILE A 236 -16.23 2.54 25.76
N PHE A 237 -16.78 3.63 26.31
CA PHE A 237 -17.99 3.60 27.12
C PHE A 237 -19.10 4.35 26.39
N PRO A 238 -20.30 3.73 26.23
CA PRO A 238 -21.45 4.47 25.75
C PRO A 238 -21.89 5.48 26.81
N GLY A 239 -22.15 6.72 26.40
CA GLY A 239 -22.56 7.77 27.30
C GLY A 239 -23.33 8.87 26.59
N VAL A 240 -24.13 9.62 27.33
CA VAL A 240 -24.80 10.83 26.85
C VAL A 240 -24.10 12.03 27.45
N LEU A 241 -23.60 12.90 26.58
CA LEU A 241 -22.98 14.15 27.03
C LEU A 241 -24.07 15.13 27.46
N CYS A 242 -24.27 15.28 28.77
CA CYS A 242 -25.15 16.32 29.32
C CYS A 242 -24.33 17.59 29.49
N ARG A 243 -24.76 18.72 28.87
CA ARG A 243 -24.24 20.06 29.19
C ARG A 243 -24.89 20.51 30.49
N PRO A 244 -24.17 20.63 31.62
CA PRO A 244 -24.72 21.29 32.79
C PRO A 244 -24.80 22.82 32.54
N GLU A 245 -25.82 23.45 33.05
CA GLU A 245 -26.03 24.91 32.92
C GLU A 245 -24.98 25.76 33.63
N ALA A 246 -23.98 25.18 34.25
CA ALA A 246 -22.86 25.85 34.89
C ALA A 246 -21.58 25.03 34.83
N GLY A 247 -20.79 25.29 33.82
CA GLY A 247 -19.30 25.23 33.83
C GLY A 247 -18.55 23.91 34.07
N ASN A 248 -19.15 22.82 34.50
CA ASN A 248 -18.44 21.54 34.73
C ASN A 248 -19.14 20.37 34.02
N CYS A 249 -18.44 19.75 33.05
CA CYS A 249 -18.84 18.47 32.50
C CYS A 249 -18.58 17.37 33.56
N ARG A 250 -19.62 16.63 33.95
CA ARG A 250 -19.49 15.33 34.65
C ARG A 250 -19.75 14.22 33.66
N PHE A 251 -18.82 13.23 33.64
CA PHE A 251 -19.01 11.96 32.96
C PHE A 251 -19.78 10.99 33.86
#